data_16c6d182de3967e448a7343b5be85750
#
_entry.id   16c6d182de3967e448a7343b5be85750
#
_cell.length_a   1.000
_cell.length_b   1.000
_cell.length_c   1.000
_cell.angle_alpha   90.00
_cell.angle_beta   90.00
_cell.angle_gamma   90.00
#
_symmetry.space_group_name_H-M   'P 1'
#
loop_
_entity.id
_entity.type
_entity.pdbx_description
1 polymer ?
#
loop_
_entity_poly.entity_id
_entity_poly.type
_entity_poly.pdbx_seq_one_letter_code
_entity_poly.pdbx_strand_id
1 'polypeptide(L)'
;MIDKRNFYINGSWVAPISGADFLVLNPATEEPYAVISLGGKDDTEAAIKAARVTFSSWSMTTPQERAEYLKALLASYEARSDEMAKSISTEMGAPIDMSMTDQTGAGKSHLKAFLRALDNFEWSKPIRPGMEGQELVHEAAGVAALITPWNWPMNQVVLKVGAALAAGCTMVLKPSEIAPMSSVLFAEMVHEAGLPAGVFNMVNGDGAGVGTILSSHPDIDVVSFTGSTRAGILISKAAADTVKTVSLELGGKSPNLVFDDTDIDAAVTRGARFCFANTGQSCNAATRMLIERSAYDEAVKVAAATAKSTRVDMPNKHGDHIGPLVSEAQFDKVQALIQAGIDEGARIVAGGVGRPEGINRGWFVKPTVFADATPNMTIMREEIFGPVLAMMPFDTEEEAIELANDTPYGLAAYIQTGSNERARRVAAKLRAGMIQVNGSGRAAGSPFGGYKQSGVGREGGVWGIEEFLEIKSISGIFGD
;
A
#
# COMPACT_ATOMS: atom_id res chain seq x y z
N MET A 1 12.14 -15.33 21.80
CA MET A 1 12.34 -14.29 20.77
C MET A 1 12.81 -14.95 19.50
N ILE A 2 12.14 -14.67 18.35
CA ILE A 2 12.47 -15.25 17.04
C ILE A 2 13.69 -14.52 16.49
N ASP A 3 14.69 -15.25 16.02
CA ASP A 3 15.90 -14.68 15.40
C ASP A 3 15.82 -14.76 13.86
N LYS A 4 15.80 -13.60 13.20
CA LYS A 4 15.75 -13.43 11.73
C LYS A 4 16.74 -12.35 11.27
N ARG A 5 17.96 -12.40 11.82
CA ARG A 5 19.03 -11.44 11.49
C ARG A 5 19.59 -11.59 10.09
N ASN A 6 19.49 -12.77 9.46
CA ASN A 6 20.04 -13.02 8.16
C ASN A 6 19.24 -12.31 7.05
N PHE A 7 19.95 -11.88 6.00
CA PHE A 7 19.36 -11.36 4.78
C PHE A 7 19.23 -12.49 3.73
N TYR A 8 18.31 -12.33 2.79
CA TYR A 8 18.20 -13.26 1.67
C TYR A 8 18.88 -12.66 0.44
N ILE A 9 20.08 -13.14 0.09
CA ILE A 9 20.90 -12.60 -1.00
C ILE A 9 21.41 -13.75 -1.85
N ASN A 10 21.28 -13.60 -3.16
CA ASN A 10 21.77 -14.57 -4.15
C ASN A 10 21.34 -16.03 -3.88
N GLY A 11 20.05 -16.20 -3.56
CA GLY A 11 19.44 -17.52 -3.32
C GLY A 11 19.76 -18.15 -1.95
N SER A 12 20.40 -17.41 -1.04
CA SER A 12 20.85 -17.94 0.26
C SER A 12 20.57 -16.96 1.40
N TRP A 13 20.38 -17.52 2.59
CA TRP A 13 20.34 -16.74 3.83
C TRP A 13 21.74 -16.46 4.31
N VAL A 14 22.14 -15.19 4.36
CA VAL A 14 23.49 -14.74 4.70
C VAL A 14 23.50 -13.88 5.95
N ALA A 15 24.52 -14.04 6.79
CA ALA A 15 24.71 -13.18 7.94
C ALA A 15 25.03 -11.74 7.50
N PRO A 16 24.58 -10.71 8.24
CA PRO A 16 24.92 -9.32 7.94
C PRO A 16 26.44 -9.10 8.02
N ILE A 17 26.97 -8.27 7.12
CA ILE A 17 28.37 -7.84 7.12
C ILE A 17 28.59 -6.74 8.14
N SER A 18 27.64 -5.78 8.19
CA SER A 18 27.72 -4.59 9.04
C SER A 18 26.35 -4.21 9.65
N GLY A 19 25.53 -5.20 9.97
CA GLY A 19 24.18 -4.98 10.50
C GLY A 19 24.13 -4.62 11.98
N ALA A 20 23.12 -3.85 12.37
CA ALA A 20 22.77 -3.60 13.77
C ALA A 20 21.48 -4.35 14.13
N ASP A 21 21.43 -4.91 15.35
CA ASP A 21 20.21 -5.56 15.85
C ASP A 21 19.06 -4.57 15.96
N PHE A 22 17.87 -4.99 15.51
CA PHE A 22 16.63 -4.25 15.65
C PHE A 22 15.53 -5.15 16.22
N LEU A 23 14.94 -4.71 17.33
CA LEU A 23 13.87 -5.45 17.99
C LEU A 23 12.53 -5.16 17.34
N VAL A 24 11.86 -6.20 16.86
CA VAL A 24 10.50 -6.12 16.33
C VAL A 24 9.52 -6.27 17.48
N LEU A 25 8.70 -5.24 17.68
CA LEU A 25 7.75 -5.15 18.79
C LEU A 25 6.37 -5.65 18.35
N ASN A 26 5.69 -6.33 19.27
CA ASN A 26 4.27 -6.59 19.13
C ASN A 26 3.50 -5.33 19.58
N PRO A 27 2.74 -4.67 18.69
CA PRO A 27 2.07 -3.41 18.99
C PRO A 27 0.96 -3.51 20.05
N ALA A 28 0.43 -4.71 20.28
CA ALA A 28 -0.60 -4.94 21.28
C ALA A 28 -0.03 -5.11 22.70
N THR A 29 1.24 -5.51 22.81
CA THR A 29 1.88 -5.77 24.11
C THR A 29 3.07 -4.85 24.40
N GLU A 30 3.54 -4.10 23.40
CA GLU A 30 4.76 -3.26 23.47
C GLU A 30 6.03 -4.08 23.79
N GLU A 31 5.99 -5.39 23.60
CA GLU A 31 7.10 -6.30 23.90
C GLU A 31 7.81 -6.76 22.64
N PRO A 32 9.15 -6.89 22.69
CA PRO A 32 9.89 -7.48 21.59
C PRO A 32 9.59 -8.99 21.48
N TYR A 33 9.27 -9.45 20.27
CA TYR A 33 9.02 -10.86 20.00
C TYR A 33 9.98 -11.46 18.98
N ALA A 34 10.60 -10.61 18.16
CA ALA A 34 11.60 -11.01 17.17
C ALA A 34 12.78 -10.03 17.14
N VAL A 35 13.87 -10.45 16.51
CA VAL A 35 15.03 -9.61 16.22
C VAL A 35 15.43 -9.82 14.76
N ILE A 36 15.68 -8.71 14.05
CA ILE A 36 16.26 -8.64 12.72
C ILE A 36 17.57 -7.86 12.77
N SER A 37 18.32 -7.83 11.66
CA SER A 37 19.41 -6.87 11.47
C SER A 37 18.94 -5.74 10.55
N LEU A 38 19.38 -4.52 10.82
CA LEU A 38 19.35 -3.42 9.86
C LEU A 38 20.65 -3.48 9.05
N GLY A 39 20.55 -3.74 7.75
CA GLY A 39 21.68 -3.84 6.84
C GLY A 39 22.39 -2.51 6.63
N GLY A 40 23.67 -2.61 6.33
CA GLY A 40 24.51 -1.48 5.97
C GLY A 40 24.75 -1.36 4.48
N LYS A 41 25.75 -0.55 4.14
CA LYS A 41 26.17 -0.32 2.75
C LYS A 41 26.61 -1.64 2.08
N ASP A 42 27.48 -2.39 2.73
CA ASP A 42 28.09 -3.59 2.14
C ASP A 42 27.05 -4.70 1.88
N ASP A 43 26.06 -4.84 2.76
CA ASP A 43 24.94 -5.78 2.60
C ASP A 43 24.08 -5.39 1.39
N THR A 44 23.77 -4.08 1.27
CA THR A 44 22.97 -3.56 0.17
C THR A 44 23.69 -3.67 -1.17
N GLU A 45 24.97 -3.36 -1.22
CA GLU A 45 25.85 -3.51 -2.40
C GLU A 45 25.91 -4.99 -2.85
N ALA A 46 26.04 -5.94 -1.91
CA ALA A 46 26.04 -7.37 -2.21
C ALA A 46 24.71 -7.81 -2.87
N ALA A 47 23.56 -7.32 -2.36
CA ALA A 47 22.24 -7.63 -2.92
C ALA A 47 22.07 -7.03 -4.33
N ILE A 48 22.45 -5.75 -4.52
CA ILE A 48 22.40 -5.07 -5.82
C ILE A 48 23.28 -5.79 -6.84
N LYS A 49 24.51 -6.14 -6.46
CA LYS A 49 25.44 -6.88 -7.32
C LYS A 49 24.88 -8.23 -7.75
N ALA A 50 24.28 -8.99 -6.82
CA ALA A 50 23.65 -10.27 -7.14
C ALA A 50 22.51 -10.08 -8.15
N ALA A 51 21.64 -9.09 -7.96
CA ALA A 51 20.57 -8.75 -8.89
C ALA A 51 21.13 -8.34 -10.27
N ARG A 52 22.14 -7.48 -10.32
CA ARG A 52 22.74 -6.98 -11.58
C ARG A 52 23.39 -8.11 -12.40
N VAL A 53 24.12 -9.01 -11.75
CA VAL A 53 24.75 -10.14 -12.43
C VAL A 53 23.70 -11.07 -13.03
N THR A 54 22.62 -11.34 -12.31
CA THR A 54 21.57 -12.28 -12.75
C THR A 54 20.64 -11.68 -13.81
N PHE A 55 20.53 -10.35 -13.89
CA PHE A 55 19.62 -9.68 -14.82
C PHE A 55 19.83 -10.10 -16.28
N SER A 56 21.07 -10.23 -16.74
CA SER A 56 21.37 -10.59 -18.14
C SER A 56 20.78 -11.94 -18.59
N SER A 57 20.65 -12.89 -17.68
CA SER A 57 20.02 -14.20 -17.97
C SER A 57 18.53 -14.21 -17.69
N TRP A 58 18.11 -13.60 -16.58
CA TRP A 58 16.71 -13.57 -16.16
C TRP A 58 15.83 -12.77 -17.12
N SER A 59 16.29 -11.61 -17.62
CA SER A 59 15.55 -10.78 -18.57
C SER A 59 15.29 -11.47 -19.91
N MET A 60 16.04 -12.52 -20.24
CA MET A 60 15.86 -13.30 -21.46
C MET A 60 14.88 -14.47 -21.31
N THR A 61 14.34 -14.68 -20.11
CA THR A 61 13.31 -15.71 -19.89
C THR A 61 12.01 -15.33 -20.60
N THR A 62 11.30 -16.32 -21.08
CA THR A 62 9.99 -16.14 -21.69
C THR A 62 8.93 -15.79 -20.64
N PRO A 63 7.83 -15.13 -21.03
CA PRO A 63 6.70 -14.90 -20.11
C PRO A 63 6.14 -16.21 -19.50
N GLN A 64 6.18 -17.31 -20.26
CA GLN A 64 5.74 -18.64 -19.82
C GLN A 64 6.62 -19.18 -18.72
N GLU A 65 7.96 -19.08 -18.86
CA GLU A 65 8.90 -19.50 -17.81
C GLU A 65 8.69 -18.67 -16.53
N ARG A 66 8.50 -17.36 -16.64
CA ARG A 66 8.20 -16.49 -15.49
C ARG A 66 6.87 -16.84 -14.83
N ALA A 67 5.86 -17.21 -15.62
CA ALA A 67 4.57 -17.68 -15.11
C ALA A 67 4.70 -18.95 -14.27
N GLU A 68 5.59 -19.90 -14.63
CA GLU A 68 5.82 -21.10 -13.82
C GLU A 68 6.40 -20.77 -12.44
N TYR A 69 7.33 -19.82 -12.33
CA TYR A 69 7.83 -19.36 -11.03
C TYR A 69 6.76 -18.65 -10.21
N LEU A 70 5.91 -17.83 -10.83
CA LEU A 70 4.78 -17.19 -10.15
C LEU A 70 3.74 -18.20 -9.67
N LYS A 71 3.49 -19.30 -10.43
CA LYS A 71 2.61 -20.41 -10.00
C LYS A 71 3.20 -21.15 -8.80
N ALA A 72 4.50 -21.44 -8.82
CA ALA A 72 5.19 -22.08 -7.71
C ALA A 72 5.16 -21.20 -6.44
N LEU A 73 5.40 -19.89 -6.60
CA LEU A 73 5.29 -18.92 -5.50
C LEU A 73 3.86 -18.84 -4.96
N LEU A 74 2.85 -18.82 -5.82
CA LEU A 74 1.43 -18.85 -5.41
C LEU A 74 1.12 -20.13 -4.62
N ALA A 75 1.61 -21.27 -5.04
CA ALA A 75 1.39 -22.53 -4.35
C ALA A 75 2.02 -22.55 -2.94
N SER A 76 3.27 -22.07 -2.80
CA SER A 76 3.92 -21.92 -1.48
C SER A 76 3.19 -20.91 -0.61
N TYR A 77 2.75 -19.77 -1.18
CA TYR A 77 1.99 -18.75 -0.48
C TYR A 77 0.65 -19.30 0.03
N GLU A 78 -0.11 -20.04 -0.79
CA GLU A 78 -1.38 -20.65 -0.39
C GLU A 78 -1.17 -21.71 0.71
N ALA A 79 -0.11 -22.51 0.65
CA ALA A 79 0.21 -23.53 1.65
C ALA A 79 0.56 -22.93 3.02
N ARG A 80 1.11 -21.72 3.07
CA ARG A 80 1.56 -21.04 4.31
C ARG A 80 0.69 -19.83 4.67
N SER A 81 -0.54 -19.73 4.15
CA SER A 81 -1.43 -18.57 4.36
C SER A 81 -1.75 -18.32 5.83
N ASP A 82 -1.97 -19.37 6.64
CA ASP A 82 -2.26 -19.24 8.08
C ASP A 82 -1.06 -18.71 8.87
N GLU A 83 0.16 -19.13 8.49
CA GLU A 83 1.39 -18.64 9.09
C GLU A 83 1.60 -17.16 8.74
N MET A 84 1.33 -16.77 7.49
CA MET A 84 1.37 -15.39 7.03
C MET A 84 0.39 -14.51 7.80
N ALA A 85 -0.85 -14.95 7.97
CA ALA A 85 -1.87 -14.22 8.71
C ALA A 85 -1.47 -13.98 10.17
N LYS A 86 -0.92 -15.00 10.83
CA LYS A 86 -0.41 -14.89 12.22
C LYS A 86 0.78 -13.94 12.29
N SER A 87 1.70 -13.99 11.34
CA SER A 87 2.85 -13.08 11.28
C SER A 87 2.38 -11.62 11.17
N ILE A 88 1.48 -11.32 10.23
CA ILE A 88 0.94 -9.97 10.04
C ILE A 88 0.19 -9.49 11.28
N SER A 89 -0.68 -10.33 11.86
CA SER A 89 -1.43 -9.98 13.06
C SER A 89 -0.51 -9.65 14.25
N THR A 90 0.61 -10.37 14.37
CA THR A 90 1.57 -10.18 15.47
C THR A 90 2.41 -8.93 15.29
N GLU A 91 2.93 -8.67 14.07
CA GLU A 91 3.89 -7.59 13.84
C GLU A 91 3.23 -6.22 13.61
N MET A 92 2.05 -6.17 12.97
CA MET A 92 1.40 -4.90 12.67
C MET A 92 0.11 -4.66 13.45
N GLY A 93 -0.41 -5.68 14.16
CA GLY A 93 -1.58 -5.54 15.01
C GLY A 93 -2.92 -5.65 14.28
N ALA A 94 -2.97 -6.09 13.03
CA ALA A 94 -4.24 -6.35 12.35
C ALA A 94 -5.01 -7.48 13.03
N PRO A 95 -6.34 -7.37 13.22
CA PRO A 95 -7.16 -8.46 13.72
C PRO A 95 -6.93 -9.74 12.93
N ILE A 96 -6.87 -10.89 13.63
CA ILE A 96 -6.51 -12.18 12.99
C ILE A 96 -7.47 -12.55 11.85
N ASP A 97 -8.77 -12.28 11.98
CA ASP A 97 -9.74 -12.57 10.93
C ASP A 97 -9.50 -11.70 9.70
N MET A 98 -9.21 -10.41 9.88
CA MET A 98 -8.80 -9.52 8.79
C MET A 98 -7.44 -9.94 8.18
N SER A 99 -6.53 -10.42 9.00
CA SER A 99 -5.23 -10.91 8.52
C SER A 99 -5.38 -12.17 7.65
N MET A 100 -6.32 -13.06 7.98
CA MET A 100 -6.62 -14.26 7.20
C MET A 100 -7.34 -13.96 5.87
N THR A 101 -8.29 -13.02 5.88
CA THR A 101 -9.14 -12.72 4.72
C THR A 101 -8.54 -11.64 3.82
N ASP A 102 -8.26 -10.46 4.37
CA ASP A 102 -7.93 -9.27 3.58
C ASP A 102 -6.43 -9.10 3.37
N GLN A 103 -5.64 -9.13 4.46
CA GLN A 103 -4.20 -8.90 4.40
C GLN A 103 -3.48 -9.99 3.58
N THR A 104 -3.67 -11.26 3.95
CA THR A 104 -3.10 -12.42 3.24
C THR A 104 -3.80 -12.63 1.90
N GLY A 105 -5.11 -12.44 1.84
CA GLY A 105 -5.91 -12.55 0.62
C GLY A 105 -5.50 -11.58 -0.48
N ALA A 106 -5.05 -10.38 -0.13
CA ALA A 106 -4.54 -9.41 -1.11
C ALA A 106 -3.32 -9.94 -1.87
N GLY A 107 -2.31 -10.48 -1.17
CA GLY A 107 -1.13 -11.06 -1.81
C GLY A 107 -1.49 -12.19 -2.79
N LYS A 108 -2.32 -13.13 -2.35
CA LYS A 108 -2.85 -14.21 -3.21
C LYS A 108 -3.59 -13.68 -4.44
N SER A 109 -4.43 -12.66 -4.27
CA SER A 109 -5.19 -12.05 -5.34
C SER A 109 -4.28 -11.39 -6.38
N HIS A 110 -3.22 -10.71 -5.94
CA HIS A 110 -2.24 -10.07 -6.84
C HIS A 110 -1.42 -11.10 -7.62
N LEU A 111 -0.93 -12.17 -6.99
CA LEU A 111 -0.24 -13.25 -7.72
C LEU A 111 -1.13 -13.82 -8.85
N LYS A 112 -2.39 -14.09 -8.55
CA LYS A 112 -3.37 -14.53 -9.56
C LYS A 112 -3.63 -13.48 -10.65
N ALA A 113 -3.63 -12.20 -10.29
CA ALA A 113 -3.82 -11.12 -11.26
C ALA A 113 -2.63 -10.99 -12.21
N PHE A 114 -1.39 -11.12 -11.71
CA PHE A 114 -0.18 -11.10 -12.55
C PHE A 114 -0.11 -12.31 -13.49
N LEU A 115 -0.49 -13.50 -13.03
CA LEU A 115 -0.61 -14.67 -13.91
C LEU A 115 -1.57 -14.42 -15.08
N ARG A 116 -2.78 -13.89 -14.78
CA ARG A 116 -3.74 -13.52 -15.85
C ARG A 116 -3.21 -12.40 -16.75
N ALA A 117 -2.46 -11.45 -16.20
CA ALA A 117 -1.87 -10.37 -16.99
C ALA A 117 -0.80 -10.91 -17.95
N LEU A 118 0.07 -11.82 -17.50
CA LEU A 118 1.07 -12.47 -18.36
C LEU A 118 0.47 -13.21 -19.54
N ASP A 119 -0.65 -13.90 -19.35
CA ASP A 119 -1.35 -14.64 -20.41
C ASP A 119 -1.88 -13.73 -21.53
N ASN A 120 -2.11 -12.45 -21.27
CA ASN A 120 -2.77 -11.52 -22.18
C ASN A 120 -1.90 -10.31 -22.56
N PHE A 121 -0.66 -10.20 -22.06
CA PHE A 121 0.20 -9.06 -22.33
C PHE A 121 0.85 -9.16 -23.71
N GLU A 122 0.72 -8.10 -24.51
CA GLU A 122 1.36 -8.01 -25.84
C GLU A 122 2.81 -7.54 -25.70
N TRP A 123 3.73 -8.51 -25.62
CA TRP A 123 5.18 -8.25 -25.46
C TRP A 123 5.80 -7.64 -26.71
N SER A 124 5.31 -7.99 -27.89
CA SER A 124 5.70 -7.39 -29.17
C SER A 124 4.48 -7.21 -30.05
N LYS A 125 4.42 -6.10 -30.75
CA LYS A 125 3.34 -5.80 -31.72
C LYS A 125 3.82 -4.84 -32.79
N PRO A 126 3.21 -4.87 -33.99
CA PRO A 126 3.41 -3.80 -34.96
C PRO A 126 3.00 -2.46 -34.39
N ILE A 127 3.74 -1.38 -34.70
CA ILE A 127 3.41 -0.01 -34.22
C ILE A 127 1.97 0.36 -34.58
N ARG A 128 1.52 -0.06 -35.74
CA ARG A 128 0.11 0.02 -36.20
C ARG A 128 -0.19 -1.03 -37.26
N PRO A 129 -1.44 -1.40 -37.48
CA PRO A 129 -1.82 -2.31 -38.56
C PRO A 129 -1.29 -1.85 -39.92
N GLY A 130 -0.72 -2.76 -40.71
CA GLY A 130 -0.16 -2.50 -42.02
C GLY A 130 1.23 -1.84 -42.05
N MET A 131 1.90 -1.72 -40.89
CA MET A 131 3.32 -1.30 -40.83
C MET A 131 4.21 -2.51 -40.49
N GLU A 132 4.29 -3.46 -41.40
CA GLU A 132 5.22 -4.57 -41.31
C GLU A 132 6.67 -4.06 -41.27
N GLY A 133 7.52 -4.74 -40.49
CA GLY A 133 8.90 -4.33 -40.27
C GLY A 133 9.09 -3.16 -39.28
N GLN A 134 8.02 -2.72 -38.61
CA GLN A 134 8.07 -1.72 -37.55
C GLN A 134 7.42 -2.32 -36.28
N GLU A 135 8.25 -2.71 -35.31
CA GLU A 135 7.79 -3.37 -34.10
C GLU A 135 7.98 -2.49 -32.86
N LEU A 136 7.07 -2.63 -31.95
CA LEU A 136 7.14 -2.09 -30.60
C LEU A 136 7.31 -3.30 -29.65
N VAL A 137 8.41 -3.33 -28.91
CA VAL A 137 8.77 -4.42 -28.01
C VAL A 137 8.84 -3.91 -26.58
N HIS A 138 8.28 -4.67 -25.63
CA HIS A 138 8.39 -4.43 -24.21
C HIS A 138 9.50 -5.32 -23.62
N GLU A 139 10.45 -4.69 -22.95
CA GLU A 139 11.60 -5.38 -22.32
C GLU A 139 11.66 -5.05 -20.83
N ALA A 140 12.27 -5.94 -20.03
CA ALA A 140 12.51 -5.67 -18.62
C ALA A 140 13.39 -4.42 -18.44
N ALA A 141 12.96 -3.50 -17.58
CA ALA A 141 13.67 -2.23 -17.36
C ALA A 141 15.06 -2.41 -16.70
N GLY A 142 15.26 -3.47 -15.92
CA GLY A 142 16.56 -3.70 -15.27
C GLY A 142 16.46 -4.27 -13.88
N VAL A 143 17.29 -3.75 -12.98
CA VAL A 143 17.29 -4.06 -11.55
C VAL A 143 16.33 -3.12 -10.81
N ALA A 144 15.38 -3.67 -10.10
CA ALA A 144 14.37 -2.92 -9.36
C ALA A 144 14.69 -2.84 -7.87
N ALA A 145 14.66 -1.64 -7.29
CA ALA A 145 14.59 -1.42 -5.85
C ALA A 145 13.13 -1.35 -5.42
N LEU A 146 12.72 -2.26 -4.56
CA LEU A 146 11.34 -2.35 -4.05
C LEU A 146 11.33 -1.98 -2.58
N ILE A 147 10.68 -0.87 -2.22
CA ILE A 147 10.66 -0.35 -0.85
C ILE A 147 9.22 -0.30 -0.37
N THR A 148 8.87 -1.09 0.66
CA THR A 148 7.49 -1.30 1.09
C THR A 148 7.23 -0.83 2.52
N PRO A 149 6.02 -0.31 2.80
CA PRO A 149 5.59 0.07 4.14
C PRO A 149 5.08 -1.15 4.94
N TRP A 150 4.60 -0.88 6.14
CA TRP A 150 4.17 -1.86 7.13
C TRP A 150 2.66 -2.12 7.18
N ASN A 151 1.83 -1.25 6.60
CA ASN A 151 0.39 -1.22 6.87
C ASN A 151 -0.45 -2.31 6.18
N TRP A 152 -0.02 -2.74 5.00
CA TRP A 152 -0.60 -3.84 4.23
C TRP A 152 0.55 -4.69 3.65
N PRO A 153 1.30 -5.45 4.49
CA PRO A 153 2.57 -6.03 4.08
C PRO A 153 2.50 -6.82 2.77
N MET A 154 1.62 -7.81 2.70
CA MET A 154 1.55 -8.67 1.51
C MET A 154 0.89 -8.01 0.31
N ASN A 155 -0.02 -7.07 0.51
CA ASN A 155 -0.51 -6.24 -0.58
C ASN A 155 0.64 -5.48 -1.25
N GLN A 156 1.48 -4.83 -0.44
CA GLN A 156 2.56 -3.97 -0.94
C GLN A 156 3.74 -4.76 -1.52
N VAL A 157 4.16 -5.84 -0.85
CA VAL A 157 5.26 -6.69 -1.30
C VAL A 157 4.89 -7.38 -2.62
N VAL A 158 3.71 -7.99 -2.70
CA VAL A 158 3.33 -8.78 -3.87
C VAL A 158 3.01 -7.90 -5.08
N LEU A 159 2.42 -6.71 -4.88
CA LEU A 159 2.20 -5.75 -5.98
C LEU A 159 3.50 -5.39 -6.70
N LYS A 160 4.61 -5.24 -5.95
CA LYS A 160 5.92 -4.90 -6.52
C LYS A 160 6.69 -6.13 -6.99
N VAL A 161 6.86 -7.13 -6.12
CA VAL A 161 7.64 -8.35 -6.46
C VAL A 161 6.99 -9.13 -7.60
N GLY A 162 5.66 -9.30 -7.56
CA GLY A 162 4.93 -10.01 -8.61
C GLY A 162 5.01 -9.31 -9.96
N ALA A 163 4.91 -7.97 -9.98
CA ALA A 163 5.03 -7.17 -11.20
C ALA A 163 6.47 -7.22 -11.77
N ALA A 164 7.49 -7.05 -10.92
CA ALA A 164 8.89 -7.11 -11.32
C ALA A 164 9.28 -8.50 -11.87
N LEU A 165 8.81 -9.59 -11.21
CA LEU A 165 8.98 -10.95 -11.72
C LEU A 165 8.30 -11.16 -13.08
N ALA A 166 7.05 -10.69 -13.22
CA ALA A 166 6.31 -10.79 -14.47
C ALA A 166 6.98 -10.00 -15.60
N ALA A 167 7.53 -8.84 -15.32
CA ALA A 167 8.27 -8.02 -16.28
C ALA A 167 9.62 -8.62 -16.70
N GLY A 168 10.23 -9.51 -15.87
CA GLY A 168 11.58 -10.03 -16.10
C GLY A 168 12.69 -9.19 -15.46
N CYS A 169 12.36 -8.32 -14.50
CA CYS A 169 13.32 -7.60 -13.68
C CYS A 169 13.90 -8.48 -12.59
N THR A 170 15.17 -8.27 -12.25
CA THR A 170 15.73 -8.70 -10.97
C THR A 170 15.53 -7.63 -9.92
N MET A 171 15.60 -7.97 -8.62
CA MET A 171 15.17 -7.02 -7.62
C MET A 171 15.88 -7.12 -6.28
N VAL A 172 15.85 -6.01 -5.53
CA VAL A 172 16.19 -5.95 -4.12
C VAL A 172 14.99 -5.38 -3.36
N LEU A 173 14.40 -6.17 -2.47
CA LEU A 173 13.30 -5.76 -1.58
C LEU A 173 13.87 -5.22 -0.27
N LYS A 174 13.42 -4.01 0.12
CA LYS A 174 13.55 -3.46 1.47
C LYS A 174 12.16 -3.33 2.09
N PRO A 175 11.74 -4.28 2.93
CA PRO A 175 10.50 -4.11 3.69
C PRO A 175 10.67 -3.08 4.81
N SER A 176 9.56 -2.64 5.41
CA SER A 176 9.62 -1.83 6.62
C SER A 176 10.24 -2.60 7.77
N GLU A 177 11.16 -1.98 8.48
CA GLU A 177 11.76 -2.52 9.71
C GLU A 177 10.76 -2.67 10.87
N ILE A 178 9.64 -1.95 10.79
CA ILE A 178 8.59 -1.99 11.82
C ILE A 178 7.77 -3.29 11.75
N ALA A 179 7.52 -3.81 10.53
CA ALA A 179 6.78 -5.05 10.31
C ALA A 179 7.48 -5.91 9.23
N PRO A 180 8.64 -6.49 9.54
CA PRO A 180 9.48 -7.19 8.56
C PRO A 180 9.19 -8.68 8.46
N MET A 181 8.54 -9.29 9.46
CA MET A 181 8.49 -10.75 9.61
C MET A 181 7.64 -11.44 8.55
N SER A 182 6.55 -10.81 8.11
CA SER A 182 5.77 -11.29 6.97
C SER A 182 6.58 -11.27 5.67
N SER A 183 7.46 -10.28 5.49
CA SER A 183 8.35 -10.21 4.32
C SER A 183 9.49 -11.23 4.40
N VAL A 184 10.00 -11.53 5.60
CA VAL A 184 10.95 -12.64 5.82
C VAL A 184 10.29 -13.97 5.45
N LEU A 185 9.06 -14.20 5.92
CA LEU A 185 8.27 -15.38 5.57
C LEU A 185 8.01 -15.46 4.06
N PHE A 186 7.72 -14.35 3.41
CA PHE A 186 7.58 -14.29 1.95
C PHE A 186 8.88 -14.65 1.23
N ALA A 187 10.03 -14.21 1.71
CA ALA A 187 11.34 -14.59 1.15
C ALA A 187 11.61 -16.09 1.30
N GLU A 188 11.14 -16.73 2.38
CA GLU A 188 11.17 -18.20 2.52
C GLU A 188 10.31 -18.87 1.44
N MET A 189 9.11 -18.36 1.17
CA MET A 189 8.22 -18.85 0.11
C MET A 189 8.85 -18.67 -1.29
N VAL A 190 9.56 -17.56 -1.53
CA VAL A 190 10.33 -17.34 -2.77
C VAL A 190 11.43 -18.39 -2.92
N HIS A 191 12.13 -18.73 -1.83
CA HIS A 191 13.14 -19.77 -1.83
C HIS A 191 12.54 -21.16 -2.14
N GLU A 192 11.43 -21.51 -1.50
CA GLU A 192 10.68 -22.75 -1.73
C GLU A 192 10.14 -22.84 -3.16
N ALA A 193 9.75 -21.72 -3.78
CA ALA A 193 9.31 -21.65 -5.17
C ALA A 193 10.45 -21.87 -6.18
N GLY A 194 11.72 -21.94 -5.72
CA GLY A 194 12.88 -22.26 -6.55
C GLY A 194 13.29 -21.17 -7.52
N LEU A 195 13.06 -19.89 -7.21
CA LEU A 195 13.51 -18.78 -8.04
C LEU A 195 15.04 -18.84 -8.20
N PRO A 196 15.59 -18.56 -9.40
CA PRO A 196 17.03 -18.55 -9.61
C PRO A 196 17.75 -17.56 -8.68
N ALA A 197 18.94 -17.94 -8.22
CA ALA A 197 19.76 -17.11 -7.34
C ALA A 197 19.99 -15.72 -7.95
N GLY A 198 19.83 -14.66 -7.14
CA GLY A 198 19.99 -13.27 -7.57
C GLY A 198 18.74 -12.62 -8.20
N VAL A 199 17.72 -13.39 -8.63
CA VAL A 199 16.46 -12.80 -9.16
C VAL A 199 15.75 -11.98 -8.09
N PHE A 200 15.59 -12.52 -6.89
CA PHE A 200 15.04 -11.87 -5.73
C PHE A 200 16.07 -11.81 -4.61
N ASN A 201 16.25 -10.62 -4.05
CA ASN A 201 17.09 -10.37 -2.88
C ASN A 201 16.31 -9.55 -1.88
N MET A 202 16.56 -9.73 -0.57
CA MET A 202 15.91 -8.96 0.49
C MET A 202 16.93 -8.55 1.55
N VAL A 203 16.96 -7.25 1.83
CA VAL A 203 17.77 -6.66 2.89
C VAL A 203 16.86 -5.83 3.80
N ASN A 204 16.75 -6.22 5.06
CA ASN A 204 16.09 -5.40 6.07
C ASN A 204 16.95 -4.17 6.37
N GLY A 205 16.31 -3.02 6.59
CA GLY A 205 17.02 -1.77 6.88
C GLY A 205 16.06 -0.61 7.02
N ASP A 206 16.56 0.49 7.51
CA ASP A 206 15.81 1.73 7.62
C ASP A 206 15.80 2.54 6.31
N GLY A 207 15.05 3.65 6.33
CA GLY A 207 14.95 4.53 5.17
C GLY A 207 16.22 5.34 4.92
N ALA A 208 16.96 5.73 5.97
CA ALA A 208 18.15 6.55 5.89
C ALA A 208 19.37 5.75 5.42
N GLY A 209 19.46 4.48 5.81
CA GLY A 209 20.51 3.56 5.39
C GLY A 209 20.17 2.88 4.06
N VAL A 210 19.62 1.67 4.12
CA VAL A 210 19.34 0.83 2.94
C VAL A 210 18.44 1.53 1.93
N GLY A 211 17.39 2.26 2.39
CA GLY A 211 16.47 2.98 1.50
C GLY A 211 17.17 4.04 0.66
N THR A 212 18.06 4.83 1.25
CA THR A 212 18.83 5.86 0.54
C THR A 212 19.80 5.25 -0.48
N ILE A 213 20.51 4.16 -0.09
CA ILE A 213 21.44 3.47 -0.99
C ILE A 213 20.69 2.92 -2.21
N LEU A 214 19.60 2.20 -2.01
CA LEU A 214 18.78 1.67 -3.09
C LEU A 214 18.27 2.76 -4.04
N SER A 215 17.86 3.90 -3.49
CA SER A 215 17.31 5.00 -4.30
C SER A 215 18.34 5.73 -5.14
N SER A 216 19.62 5.77 -4.71
CA SER A 216 20.69 6.52 -5.37
C SER A 216 21.68 5.65 -6.16
N HIS A 217 21.66 4.31 -5.98
CA HIS A 217 22.67 3.43 -6.56
C HIS A 217 22.63 3.40 -8.09
N PRO A 218 23.77 3.55 -8.80
CA PRO A 218 23.79 3.57 -10.27
C PRO A 218 23.36 2.26 -10.94
N ASP A 219 23.52 1.11 -10.28
CA ASP A 219 23.11 -0.19 -10.79
C ASP A 219 21.63 -0.55 -10.47
N ILE A 220 20.84 0.41 -10.01
CA ILE A 220 19.38 0.31 -9.91
C ILE A 220 18.79 1.11 -11.07
N ASP A 221 17.87 0.50 -11.82
CA ASP A 221 17.21 1.10 -12.98
C ASP A 221 15.81 1.63 -12.63
N VAL A 222 15.11 0.95 -11.73
CA VAL A 222 13.74 1.28 -11.30
C VAL A 222 13.66 1.32 -9.79
N VAL A 223 13.00 2.35 -9.24
CA VAL A 223 12.62 2.41 -7.81
C VAL A 223 11.11 2.39 -7.70
N SER A 224 10.55 1.35 -7.08
CA SER A 224 9.13 1.30 -6.71
C SER A 224 8.99 1.45 -5.20
N PHE A 225 8.34 2.52 -4.77
CA PHE A 225 8.20 2.91 -3.36
C PHE A 225 6.73 3.11 -2.98
N THR A 226 6.36 2.58 -1.82
CA THR A 226 5.12 2.95 -1.14
C THR A 226 5.42 3.48 0.25
N GLY A 227 4.85 4.63 0.61
CA GLY A 227 5.06 5.24 1.93
C GLY A 227 4.62 6.70 2.02
N SER A 228 5.28 7.48 2.87
CA SER A 228 4.92 8.89 3.05
C SER A 228 5.34 9.78 1.88
N THR A 229 4.57 10.84 1.60
CA THR A 229 4.92 11.85 0.58
C THR A 229 6.32 12.44 0.80
N ARG A 230 6.70 12.70 2.05
CA ARG A 230 8.05 13.19 2.39
C ARG A 230 9.15 12.24 1.92
N ALA A 231 8.99 10.93 2.17
CA ALA A 231 9.97 9.94 1.74
C ALA A 231 9.98 9.79 0.21
N GLY A 232 8.81 9.80 -0.45
CA GLY A 232 8.72 9.77 -1.92
C GLY A 232 9.45 10.93 -2.58
N ILE A 233 9.36 12.14 -2.03
CA ILE A 233 10.11 13.32 -2.51
C ILE A 233 11.63 13.10 -2.37
N LEU A 234 12.11 12.54 -1.27
CA LEU A 234 13.53 12.26 -1.05
C LEU A 234 14.04 11.20 -2.02
N ILE A 235 13.28 10.14 -2.25
CA ILE A 235 13.59 9.08 -3.22
C ILE A 235 13.66 9.65 -4.64
N SER A 236 12.68 10.45 -5.05
CA SER A 236 12.69 11.08 -6.38
C SER A 236 13.93 11.95 -6.59
N LYS A 237 14.33 12.71 -5.58
CA LYS A 237 15.57 13.53 -5.64
C LYS A 237 16.81 12.66 -5.76
N ALA A 238 16.91 11.59 -4.97
CA ALA A 238 18.07 10.68 -5.01
C ALA A 238 18.15 9.89 -6.32
N ALA A 239 17.01 9.53 -6.92
CA ALA A 239 16.92 8.81 -8.17
C ALA A 239 17.29 9.68 -9.40
N ALA A 240 17.16 11.00 -9.31
CA ALA A 240 17.35 11.92 -10.42
C ALA A 240 18.78 11.92 -10.98
N ASP A 241 19.81 11.72 -10.15
CA ASP A 241 21.21 11.76 -10.55
C ASP A 241 21.57 10.69 -11.61
N THR A 242 20.81 9.61 -11.67
CA THR A 242 21.00 8.51 -12.63
C THR A 242 19.81 8.32 -13.57
N VAL A 243 18.84 9.24 -13.55
CA VAL A 243 17.65 9.27 -14.43
C VAL A 243 16.84 7.97 -14.38
N LYS A 244 16.83 7.29 -13.23
CA LYS A 244 16.08 6.02 -13.09
C LYS A 244 14.57 6.25 -13.00
N THR A 245 13.81 5.28 -13.45
CA THR A 245 12.36 5.29 -13.33
C THR A 245 11.94 5.22 -11.87
N VAL A 246 10.95 6.04 -11.47
CA VAL A 246 10.41 6.07 -10.10
C VAL A 246 8.90 5.91 -10.13
N SER A 247 8.41 4.83 -9.53
CA SER A 247 6.99 4.60 -9.27
C SER A 247 6.70 4.81 -7.79
N LEU A 248 5.75 5.69 -7.48
CA LEU A 248 5.45 6.14 -6.12
C LEU A 248 3.99 5.96 -5.77
N GLU A 249 3.73 5.23 -4.69
CA GLU A 249 2.43 5.14 -4.05
C GLU A 249 2.50 5.80 -2.67
N LEU A 250 1.85 6.94 -2.50
CA LEU A 250 2.01 7.81 -1.35
C LEU A 250 0.70 8.01 -0.58
N GLY A 251 0.71 8.93 0.37
CA GLY A 251 -0.41 9.21 1.25
C GLY A 251 -1.67 9.70 0.54
N GLY A 252 -2.77 9.71 1.28
CA GLY A 252 -4.07 10.19 0.83
C GLY A 252 -4.86 10.91 1.91
N LYS A 253 -5.82 11.72 1.46
CA LYS A 253 -6.86 12.34 2.30
C LYS A 253 -8.20 12.19 1.58
N SER A 254 -8.59 10.93 1.37
CA SER A 254 -9.68 10.55 0.47
C SER A 254 -11.04 11.06 0.95
N PRO A 255 -11.80 11.77 0.10
CA PRO A 255 -13.14 12.20 0.40
C PRO A 255 -14.17 11.08 0.18
N ASN A 256 -15.22 11.04 1.01
CA ASN A 256 -16.45 10.30 0.81
C ASN A 256 -17.60 11.28 0.71
N LEU A 257 -18.13 11.47 -0.50
CA LEU A 257 -19.25 12.38 -0.77
C LEU A 257 -20.55 11.61 -0.56
N VAL A 258 -21.40 12.10 0.33
CA VAL A 258 -22.68 11.48 0.69
C VAL A 258 -23.80 12.45 0.31
N PHE A 259 -24.56 12.13 -0.74
CA PHE A 259 -25.71 12.87 -1.17
C PHE A 259 -26.98 12.40 -0.45
N ASP A 260 -27.98 13.26 -0.32
CA ASP A 260 -29.21 13.00 0.44
C ASP A 260 -30.18 12.00 -0.25
N ASP A 261 -29.92 11.71 -1.54
CA ASP A 261 -30.68 10.74 -2.33
C ASP A 261 -30.27 9.25 -2.12
N THR A 262 -29.39 8.99 -1.15
CA THR A 262 -28.96 7.63 -0.78
C THR A 262 -29.55 7.21 0.59
N ASP A 263 -29.44 5.92 0.92
CA ASP A 263 -29.66 5.44 2.28
C ASP A 263 -28.53 5.94 3.19
N ILE A 264 -28.82 6.99 3.96
CA ILE A 264 -27.82 7.69 4.81
C ILE A 264 -27.25 6.78 5.87
N ASP A 265 -28.08 5.98 6.55
CA ASP A 265 -27.62 5.05 7.60
C ASP A 265 -26.62 4.04 7.03
N ALA A 266 -26.98 3.37 5.94
CA ALA A 266 -26.12 2.37 5.30
C ALA A 266 -24.84 3.00 4.71
N ALA A 267 -24.93 4.16 4.06
CA ALA A 267 -23.81 4.86 3.42
C ALA A 267 -22.79 5.35 4.45
N VAL A 268 -23.26 6.00 5.53
CA VAL A 268 -22.41 6.56 6.58
C VAL A 268 -21.81 5.44 7.45
N THR A 269 -22.60 4.42 7.83
CA THR A 269 -22.08 3.25 8.55
C THR A 269 -20.96 2.58 7.79
N ARG A 270 -21.16 2.31 6.49
CA ARG A 270 -20.13 1.72 5.61
C ARG A 270 -18.89 2.60 5.51
N GLY A 271 -19.06 3.91 5.30
CA GLY A 271 -17.96 4.87 5.20
C GLY A 271 -17.15 5.00 6.48
N ALA A 272 -17.81 5.04 7.64
CA ALA A 272 -17.15 5.09 8.95
C ALA A 272 -16.39 3.80 9.26
N ARG A 273 -17.01 2.61 9.01
CA ARG A 273 -16.33 1.32 9.17
C ARG A 273 -15.11 1.21 8.26
N PHE A 274 -15.22 1.65 7.00
CA PHE A 274 -14.09 1.66 6.08
C PHE A 274 -12.97 2.60 6.54
N CYS A 275 -13.30 3.77 7.10
CA CYS A 275 -12.31 4.68 7.71
C CYS A 275 -11.60 4.04 8.90
N PHE A 276 -12.29 3.22 9.71
CA PHE A 276 -11.72 2.59 10.90
C PHE A 276 -11.03 1.25 10.61
N ALA A 277 -11.33 0.59 9.48
CA ALA A 277 -10.70 -0.68 9.10
C ALA A 277 -9.17 -0.58 9.14
N ASN A 278 -8.52 -1.68 9.53
CA ASN A 278 -7.07 -1.72 9.76
C ASN A 278 -6.59 -0.62 10.73
N THR A 279 -7.44 -0.21 11.67
CA THR A 279 -7.21 0.88 12.62
C THR A 279 -6.92 2.23 11.90
N GLY A 280 -7.54 2.43 10.73
CA GLY A 280 -7.35 3.63 9.89
C GLY A 280 -5.98 3.70 9.19
N GLN A 281 -5.20 2.64 9.23
CA GLN A 281 -3.83 2.59 8.67
C GLN A 281 -3.85 2.17 7.19
N SER A 282 -4.65 2.86 6.37
CA SER A 282 -4.78 2.62 4.94
C SER A 282 -4.70 3.93 4.17
N CYS A 283 -3.83 3.98 3.16
CA CYS A 283 -3.59 5.20 2.37
C CYS A 283 -4.85 5.70 1.65
N ASN A 284 -5.76 4.79 1.28
CA ASN A 284 -7.04 5.11 0.63
C ASN A 284 -8.22 5.24 1.61
N ALA A 285 -8.00 5.23 2.93
CA ALA A 285 -9.08 5.36 3.91
C ALA A 285 -9.91 6.65 3.67
N ALA A 286 -11.23 6.52 3.70
CA ALA A 286 -12.18 7.61 3.48
C ALA A 286 -12.30 8.51 4.73
N THR A 287 -11.23 9.24 5.07
CA THR A 287 -11.10 9.98 6.34
C THR A 287 -11.78 11.35 6.36
N ARG A 288 -12.21 11.87 5.20
CA ARG A 288 -13.05 13.05 5.08
C ARG A 288 -14.43 12.65 4.59
N MET A 289 -15.49 12.86 5.35
CA MET A 289 -16.85 12.60 4.91
C MET A 289 -17.57 13.94 4.68
N LEU A 290 -17.89 14.21 3.42
CA LEU A 290 -18.57 15.40 2.95
C LEU A 290 -20.04 15.03 2.73
N ILE A 291 -20.96 15.65 3.46
CA ILE A 291 -22.38 15.26 3.49
C ILE A 291 -23.25 16.42 3.01
N GLU A 292 -24.22 16.12 2.14
CA GLU A 292 -25.23 17.09 1.76
C GLU A 292 -25.98 17.60 3.01
N ARG A 293 -26.14 18.94 3.12
CA ARG A 293 -26.58 19.61 4.37
C ARG A 293 -27.91 19.06 4.91
N SER A 294 -28.84 18.71 4.03
CA SER A 294 -30.14 18.12 4.40
C SER A 294 -30.03 16.82 5.22
N ALA A 295 -28.97 16.03 4.98
CA ALA A 295 -28.70 14.75 5.64
C ALA A 295 -27.65 14.85 6.76
N TYR A 296 -27.05 16.01 6.99
CA TYR A 296 -25.85 16.13 7.83
C TYR A 296 -26.07 15.72 9.28
N ASP A 297 -27.14 16.20 9.92
CA ASP A 297 -27.40 15.89 11.33
C ASP A 297 -27.70 14.42 11.59
N GLU A 298 -28.36 13.74 10.63
CA GLU A 298 -28.57 12.31 10.67
C GLU A 298 -27.25 11.56 10.48
N ALA A 299 -26.46 11.94 9.49
CA ALA A 299 -25.15 11.35 9.22
C ALA A 299 -24.20 11.43 10.42
N VAL A 300 -24.18 12.57 11.14
CA VAL A 300 -23.36 12.75 12.34
C VAL A 300 -23.80 11.78 13.46
N LYS A 301 -25.10 11.56 13.65
CA LYS A 301 -25.61 10.59 14.65
C LYS A 301 -25.22 9.18 14.29
N VAL A 302 -25.35 8.78 13.02
CA VAL A 302 -24.98 7.46 12.51
C VAL A 302 -23.48 7.21 12.65
N ALA A 303 -22.63 8.16 12.24
CA ALA A 303 -21.19 8.05 12.37
C ALA A 303 -20.74 7.92 13.84
N ALA A 304 -21.33 8.70 14.73
CA ALA A 304 -21.06 8.64 16.17
C ALA A 304 -21.47 7.28 16.76
N ALA A 305 -22.64 6.75 16.37
CA ALA A 305 -23.10 5.42 16.80
C ALA A 305 -22.18 4.30 16.28
N THR A 306 -21.77 4.40 15.01
CA THR A 306 -20.82 3.44 14.39
C THR A 306 -19.48 3.45 15.13
N ALA A 307 -18.91 4.61 15.43
CA ALA A 307 -17.66 4.71 16.18
C ALA A 307 -17.78 4.11 17.59
N LYS A 308 -18.87 4.38 18.30
CA LYS A 308 -19.14 3.84 19.64
C LYS A 308 -19.33 2.30 19.63
N SER A 309 -19.89 1.74 18.55
CA SER A 309 -20.10 0.30 18.39
C SER A 309 -18.87 -0.44 17.86
N THR A 310 -17.89 0.28 17.31
CA THR A 310 -16.63 -0.31 16.82
C THR A 310 -15.80 -0.80 18.01
N ARG A 311 -15.71 -2.11 18.14
CA ARG A 311 -14.92 -2.74 19.22
C ARG A 311 -13.44 -2.57 18.96
N VAL A 312 -12.69 -2.31 20.02
CA VAL A 312 -11.21 -2.31 20.03
C VAL A 312 -10.76 -3.48 20.89
N ASP A 313 -9.96 -4.38 20.35
CA ASP A 313 -9.54 -5.59 21.09
C ASP A 313 -8.16 -6.08 20.64
N MET A 314 -7.66 -7.13 21.33
CA MET A 314 -6.39 -7.78 21.02
C MET A 314 -6.42 -8.41 19.63
N PRO A 315 -5.37 -8.25 18.80
CA PRO A 315 -5.37 -8.73 17.41
C PRO A 315 -5.62 -10.22 17.25
N ASN A 316 -5.18 -11.04 18.21
CA ASN A 316 -5.34 -12.50 18.18
C ASN A 316 -6.75 -13.01 18.53
N LYS A 317 -7.68 -12.13 18.85
CA LYS A 317 -9.09 -12.50 19.09
C LYS A 317 -9.86 -12.52 17.78
N HIS A 318 -10.81 -13.46 17.69
CA HIS A 318 -11.73 -13.53 16.58
C HIS A 318 -12.92 -12.55 16.73
N GLY A 319 -13.53 -12.19 15.62
CA GLY A 319 -14.69 -11.31 15.53
C GLY A 319 -14.39 -9.93 14.95
N ASP A 320 -15.45 -9.14 14.76
CA ASP A 320 -15.35 -7.80 14.18
C ASP A 320 -14.84 -6.80 15.22
N HIS A 321 -13.60 -6.34 15.04
CA HIS A 321 -12.94 -5.33 15.88
C HIS A 321 -11.76 -4.71 15.14
N ILE A 322 -11.22 -3.61 15.67
CA ILE A 322 -9.93 -3.05 15.25
C ILE A 322 -8.84 -3.36 16.29
N GLY A 323 -7.60 -3.45 15.83
CA GLY A 323 -6.42 -3.69 16.66
C GLY A 323 -5.73 -2.39 17.13
N PRO A 324 -4.45 -2.47 17.55
CA PRO A 324 -3.63 -1.29 17.85
C PRO A 324 -3.12 -0.60 16.58
N LEU A 325 -2.56 0.59 16.73
CA LEU A 325 -1.63 1.18 15.77
C LEU A 325 -0.29 0.43 15.82
N VAL A 326 0.46 0.47 14.74
CA VAL A 326 1.67 -0.36 14.57
C VAL A 326 2.82 -0.02 15.52
N SER A 327 2.93 1.23 16.00
CA SER A 327 4.07 1.70 16.80
C SER A 327 3.70 2.87 17.70
N GLU A 328 4.56 3.13 18.70
CA GLU A 328 4.48 4.30 19.59
C GLU A 328 4.46 5.61 18.78
N ALA A 329 5.40 5.76 17.85
CA ALA A 329 5.47 6.97 17.03
C ALA A 329 4.18 7.23 16.24
N GLN A 330 3.51 6.17 15.75
CA GLN A 330 2.22 6.31 15.07
C GLN A 330 1.10 6.63 16.07
N PHE A 331 1.13 6.04 17.27
CA PHE A 331 0.20 6.35 18.34
C PHE A 331 0.29 7.83 18.73
N ASP A 332 1.48 8.33 18.99
CA ASP A 332 1.70 9.72 19.38
C ASP A 332 1.28 10.71 18.28
N LYS A 333 1.59 10.40 17.03
CA LYS A 333 1.13 11.19 15.87
C LYS A 333 -0.40 11.28 15.83
N VAL A 334 -1.10 10.15 15.98
CA VAL A 334 -2.57 10.11 15.95
C VAL A 334 -3.15 10.90 17.12
N GLN A 335 -2.62 10.74 18.35
CA GLN A 335 -3.06 11.49 19.52
C GLN A 335 -2.86 13.01 19.34
N ALA A 336 -1.70 13.42 18.81
CA ALA A 336 -1.43 14.84 18.54
C ALA A 336 -2.39 15.43 17.50
N LEU A 337 -2.73 14.67 16.44
CA LEU A 337 -3.66 15.14 15.41
C LEU A 337 -5.12 15.17 15.90
N ILE A 338 -5.53 14.25 16.79
CA ILE A 338 -6.83 14.33 17.46
C ILE A 338 -6.88 15.58 18.34
N GLN A 339 -5.81 15.86 19.11
CA GLN A 339 -5.74 17.07 19.95
C GLN A 339 -5.79 18.34 19.09
N ALA A 340 -5.07 18.38 17.97
CA ALA A 340 -5.12 19.52 17.05
C ALA A 340 -6.56 19.81 16.55
N GLY A 341 -7.31 18.76 16.19
CA GLY A 341 -8.72 18.94 15.82
C GLY A 341 -9.58 19.53 16.93
N ILE A 342 -9.33 19.14 18.19
CA ILE A 342 -10.00 19.70 19.37
C ILE A 342 -9.64 21.18 19.54
N ASP A 343 -8.35 21.50 19.49
CA ASP A 343 -7.82 22.85 19.71
C ASP A 343 -8.27 23.83 18.61
N GLU A 344 -8.45 23.32 17.39
CA GLU A 344 -9.00 24.07 16.25
C GLU A 344 -10.53 24.23 16.29
N GLY A 345 -11.21 23.61 17.26
CA GLY A 345 -12.65 23.79 17.50
C GLY A 345 -13.57 22.81 16.75
N ALA A 346 -13.07 21.75 16.16
CA ALA A 346 -13.91 20.68 15.61
C ALA A 346 -14.67 19.96 16.74
N ARG A 347 -15.96 19.69 16.53
CA ARG A 347 -16.80 19.05 17.56
C ARG A 347 -16.58 17.54 17.58
N ILE A 348 -16.00 17.01 18.68
CA ILE A 348 -15.94 15.56 18.89
C ILE A 348 -17.35 15.04 19.19
N VAL A 349 -17.76 14.00 18.46
CA VAL A 349 -19.04 13.29 18.67
C VAL A 349 -18.85 11.84 19.14
N ALA A 350 -17.65 11.31 18.95
CA ALA A 350 -17.22 10.02 19.51
C ALA A 350 -15.70 9.94 19.62
N GLY A 351 -15.18 9.10 20.52
CA GLY A 351 -13.76 8.84 20.67
C GLY A 351 -12.98 9.91 21.44
N GLY A 352 -11.98 10.51 20.81
CA GLY A 352 -11.07 11.49 21.40
C GLY A 352 -9.74 10.91 21.84
N VAL A 353 -8.89 11.71 22.49
CA VAL A 353 -7.55 11.34 22.93
C VAL A 353 -7.54 10.20 23.96
N GLY A 354 -6.42 9.55 24.08
CA GLY A 354 -6.16 8.47 25.03
C GLY A 354 -6.55 7.08 24.52
N ARG A 355 -6.20 6.07 25.30
CA ARG A 355 -6.55 4.66 25.02
C ARG A 355 -8.03 4.38 25.28
N PRO A 356 -8.60 3.33 24.67
CA PRO A 356 -9.93 2.84 25.04
C PRO A 356 -10.00 2.41 26.51
N GLU A 357 -11.19 2.50 27.11
CA GLU A 357 -11.42 2.09 28.49
C GLU A 357 -11.05 0.61 28.71
N GLY A 358 -10.36 0.32 29.81
CA GLY A 358 -9.92 -1.03 30.15
C GLY A 358 -8.65 -1.51 29.44
N ILE A 359 -8.11 -0.74 28.50
CA ILE A 359 -6.86 -1.07 27.79
C ILE A 359 -5.73 -0.16 28.31
N ASN A 360 -4.82 -0.74 29.12
CA ASN A 360 -3.73 0.01 29.76
C ASN A 360 -2.38 -0.12 29.05
N ARG A 361 -2.25 -1.04 28.08
CA ARG A 361 -1.03 -1.32 27.35
C ARG A 361 -1.34 -1.55 25.86
N GLY A 362 -0.34 -1.42 25.00
CA GLY A 362 -0.48 -1.45 23.55
C GLY A 362 -0.85 -0.08 22.97
N TRP A 363 -0.59 0.10 21.70
CA TRP A 363 -0.83 1.38 21.02
C TRP A 363 -2.26 1.50 20.48
N PHE A 364 -3.23 1.14 21.32
CA PHE A 364 -4.65 1.19 21.00
C PHE A 364 -5.20 2.61 21.07
N VAL A 365 -6.03 2.97 20.10
CA VAL A 365 -6.70 4.27 20.01
C VAL A 365 -8.22 4.10 19.86
N LYS A 366 -8.96 5.13 20.28
CA LYS A 366 -10.42 5.15 20.15
C LYS A 366 -10.81 5.48 18.72
N PRO A 367 -11.77 4.77 18.08
CA PRO A 367 -12.45 5.28 16.88
C PRO A 367 -13.01 6.67 17.17
N THR A 368 -12.53 7.66 16.41
CA THR A 368 -12.82 9.08 16.69
C THR A 368 -13.57 9.70 15.52
N VAL A 369 -14.62 10.45 15.82
CA VAL A 369 -15.41 11.21 14.84
C VAL A 369 -15.47 12.66 15.23
N PHE A 370 -15.04 13.52 14.33
CA PHE A 370 -15.21 14.95 14.37
C PHE A 370 -16.36 15.37 13.45
N ALA A 371 -17.26 16.20 13.96
CA ALA A 371 -18.27 16.92 13.18
C ALA A 371 -17.90 18.41 13.10
N ASP A 372 -18.56 19.12 12.19
CA ASP A 372 -18.42 20.56 11.97
C ASP A 372 -16.97 20.99 11.67
N ALA A 373 -16.21 20.07 11.01
CA ALA A 373 -14.88 20.40 10.55
C ALA A 373 -14.94 21.44 9.42
N THR A 374 -13.92 22.31 9.36
CA THR A 374 -13.77 23.29 8.28
C THR A 374 -12.58 22.93 7.37
N PRO A 375 -12.56 23.41 6.10
CA PRO A 375 -11.55 22.99 5.13
C PRO A 375 -10.10 23.22 5.55
N ASN A 376 -9.84 24.21 6.41
CA ASN A 376 -8.50 24.61 6.82
C ASN A 376 -7.99 23.90 8.09
N MET A 377 -8.84 23.15 8.77
CA MET A 377 -8.46 22.41 9.96
C MET A 377 -7.42 21.32 9.63
N THR A 378 -6.45 21.12 10.52
CA THR A 378 -5.37 20.13 10.39
C THR A 378 -5.93 18.73 10.11
N ILE A 379 -7.01 18.34 10.78
CA ILE A 379 -7.67 17.04 10.59
C ILE A 379 -8.30 16.88 9.20
N MET A 380 -8.52 17.95 8.44
CA MET A 380 -9.00 17.93 7.06
C MET A 380 -7.86 17.96 6.03
N ARG A 381 -6.67 18.39 6.40
CA ARG A 381 -5.51 18.58 5.52
C ARG A 381 -4.47 17.46 5.67
N GLU A 382 -4.14 17.07 6.91
CA GLU A 382 -3.08 16.11 7.21
C GLU A 382 -3.58 14.67 7.17
N GLU A 383 -2.76 13.77 6.65
CA GLU A 383 -2.99 12.32 6.72
C GLU A 383 -2.72 11.82 8.14
N ILE A 384 -3.79 11.49 8.87
CA ILE A 384 -3.70 11.04 10.28
C ILE A 384 -3.14 9.62 10.36
N PHE A 385 -3.61 8.73 9.49
CA PHE A 385 -3.27 7.32 9.43
C PHE A 385 -3.63 6.57 10.72
N GLY A 386 -4.83 6.87 11.22
CA GLY A 386 -5.48 6.32 12.40
C GLY A 386 -7.00 6.31 12.24
N PRO A 387 -7.77 5.72 13.16
CA PRO A 387 -9.22 5.55 13.03
C PRO A 387 -9.95 6.87 13.38
N VAL A 388 -9.73 7.91 12.56
CA VAL A 388 -10.24 9.26 12.77
C VAL A 388 -10.97 9.73 11.53
N LEU A 389 -12.28 9.98 11.68
CA LEU A 389 -13.17 10.49 10.65
C LEU A 389 -13.48 11.97 10.89
N ALA A 390 -13.28 12.82 9.90
CA ALA A 390 -13.67 14.23 9.92
C ALA A 390 -14.86 14.45 8.98
N MET A 391 -15.93 15.08 9.49
CA MET A 391 -17.19 15.31 8.78
C MET A 391 -17.44 16.80 8.61
N MET A 392 -17.93 17.19 7.43
CA MET A 392 -18.40 18.55 7.16
C MET A 392 -19.57 18.53 6.17
N PRO A 393 -20.51 19.49 6.25
CA PRO A 393 -21.60 19.62 5.29
C PRO A 393 -21.14 20.34 4.02
N PHE A 394 -21.92 20.12 2.93
CA PHE A 394 -21.89 20.91 1.70
C PHE A 394 -23.33 21.27 1.27
N ASP A 395 -23.49 22.32 0.49
CA ASP A 395 -24.80 22.82 0.07
C ASP A 395 -25.15 22.46 -1.39
N THR A 396 -24.14 22.32 -2.27
CA THR A 396 -24.33 22.01 -3.69
C THR A 396 -23.37 20.93 -4.17
N GLU A 397 -23.72 20.27 -5.29
CA GLU A 397 -22.84 19.28 -5.94
C GLU A 397 -21.50 19.90 -6.34
N GLU A 398 -21.51 21.13 -6.83
CA GLU A 398 -20.32 21.89 -7.21
C GLU A 398 -19.39 22.11 -6.02
N GLU A 399 -19.94 22.55 -4.90
CA GLU A 399 -19.19 22.73 -3.65
C GLU A 399 -18.61 21.40 -3.16
N ALA A 400 -19.38 20.31 -3.20
CA ALA A 400 -18.88 18.99 -2.82
C ALA A 400 -17.65 18.57 -3.64
N ILE A 401 -17.66 18.83 -4.95
CA ILE A 401 -16.55 18.54 -5.86
C ILE A 401 -15.34 19.44 -5.55
N GLU A 402 -15.55 20.73 -5.29
CA GLU A 402 -14.48 21.66 -4.92
C GLU A 402 -13.82 21.25 -3.61
N LEU A 403 -14.59 20.99 -2.56
CA LEU A 403 -14.11 20.52 -1.26
C LEU A 403 -13.41 19.15 -1.35
N ALA A 404 -13.93 18.24 -2.17
CA ALA A 404 -13.30 16.94 -2.39
C ALA A 404 -11.92 17.09 -3.01
N ASN A 405 -11.78 17.99 -3.99
CA ASN A 405 -10.55 18.23 -4.71
C ASN A 405 -9.55 19.15 -3.98
N ASP A 406 -10.02 19.89 -2.96
CA ASP A 406 -9.19 20.82 -2.17
C ASP A 406 -8.30 20.08 -1.17
N THR A 407 -7.30 19.40 -1.70
CA THR A 407 -6.26 18.67 -0.97
C THR A 407 -5.04 18.50 -1.87
N PRO A 408 -3.80 18.44 -1.33
CA PRO A 408 -2.63 18.11 -2.13
C PRO A 408 -2.63 16.66 -2.62
N TYR A 409 -3.49 15.82 -2.07
CA TYR A 409 -3.61 14.41 -2.40
C TYR A 409 -4.64 14.14 -3.52
N GLY A 410 -4.63 12.90 -4.02
CA GLY A 410 -5.57 12.44 -5.03
C GLY A 410 -5.53 10.91 -5.21
N LEU A 411 -5.46 10.14 -4.10
CA LEU A 411 -5.37 8.69 -4.17
C LEU A 411 -6.71 8.05 -4.51
N ALA A 412 -7.70 8.23 -3.64
CA ALA A 412 -9.04 7.68 -3.84
C ALA A 412 -10.14 8.70 -3.54
N ALA A 413 -11.35 8.44 -4.04
CA ALA A 413 -12.57 9.16 -3.69
C ALA A 413 -13.76 8.20 -3.71
N TYR A 414 -14.77 8.51 -2.91
CA TYR A 414 -15.97 7.68 -2.74
C TYR A 414 -17.20 8.54 -2.95
N ILE A 415 -18.23 7.96 -3.60
CA ILE A 415 -19.48 8.64 -3.92
C ILE A 415 -20.63 7.76 -3.42
N GLN A 416 -21.53 8.32 -2.65
CA GLN A 416 -22.76 7.69 -2.18
C GLN A 416 -23.95 8.47 -2.72
N THR A 417 -24.70 7.90 -3.64
CA THR A 417 -25.87 8.53 -4.29
C THR A 417 -26.82 7.47 -4.88
N GLY A 418 -28.09 7.72 -4.88
CA GLY A 418 -29.09 6.93 -5.56
C GLY A 418 -29.09 7.11 -7.09
N SER A 419 -28.39 8.13 -7.62
CA SER A 419 -28.38 8.49 -9.04
C SER A 419 -27.11 8.07 -9.77
N ASN A 420 -27.22 7.13 -10.69
CA ASN A 420 -26.11 6.76 -11.57
C ASN A 420 -25.62 7.92 -12.46
N GLU A 421 -26.51 8.84 -12.85
CA GLU A 421 -26.15 10.03 -13.63
C GLU A 421 -25.30 10.98 -12.80
N ARG A 422 -25.70 11.27 -11.56
CA ARG A 422 -24.90 12.04 -10.60
C ARG A 422 -23.55 11.38 -10.36
N ALA A 423 -23.53 10.08 -10.09
CA ALA A 423 -22.29 9.34 -9.86
C ALA A 423 -21.28 9.51 -11.01
N ARG A 424 -21.73 9.39 -12.26
CA ARG A 424 -20.87 9.58 -13.45
C ARG A 424 -20.38 11.03 -13.59
N ARG A 425 -21.27 12.00 -13.39
CA ARG A 425 -20.96 13.44 -13.50
C ARG A 425 -19.97 13.89 -12.43
N VAL A 426 -20.16 13.45 -11.18
CA VAL A 426 -19.26 13.74 -10.06
C VAL A 426 -17.92 13.02 -10.26
N ALA A 427 -17.93 11.72 -10.59
CA ALA A 427 -16.71 10.95 -10.82
C ALA A 427 -15.80 11.58 -11.89
N ALA A 428 -16.38 12.10 -12.98
CA ALA A 428 -15.62 12.76 -14.04
C ALA A 428 -14.88 14.02 -13.59
N LYS A 429 -15.34 14.67 -12.52
CA LYS A 429 -14.76 15.93 -12.00
C LYS A 429 -13.83 15.72 -10.80
N LEU A 430 -13.86 14.56 -10.15
CA LEU A 430 -12.98 14.26 -9.03
C LEU A 430 -11.54 13.98 -9.49
N ARG A 431 -10.58 14.58 -8.81
CA ARG A 431 -9.14 14.46 -9.09
C ARG A 431 -8.49 13.40 -8.20
N ALA A 432 -8.89 12.15 -8.43
CA ALA A 432 -8.37 10.96 -7.73
C ALA A 432 -8.10 9.83 -8.71
N GLY A 433 -7.12 8.99 -8.42
CA GLY A 433 -6.75 7.86 -9.27
C GLY A 433 -7.73 6.68 -9.18
N MET A 434 -8.49 6.62 -8.08
CA MET A 434 -9.49 5.57 -7.85
C MET A 434 -10.81 6.17 -7.36
N ILE A 435 -11.91 5.78 -7.98
CA ILE A 435 -13.26 6.22 -7.56
C ILE A 435 -14.14 5.00 -7.35
N GLN A 436 -14.83 4.96 -6.22
CA GLN A 436 -15.77 3.89 -5.89
C GLN A 436 -17.14 4.49 -5.59
N VAL A 437 -18.18 3.88 -6.13
CA VAL A 437 -19.57 4.31 -5.96
C VAL A 437 -20.32 3.31 -5.11
N ASN A 438 -21.05 3.77 -4.11
CA ASN A 438 -21.95 2.99 -3.24
C ASN A 438 -21.31 1.74 -2.62
N GLY A 439 -20.01 1.83 -2.25
CA GLY A 439 -19.29 0.75 -1.62
C GLY A 439 -18.92 -0.41 -2.56
N SER A 440 -18.98 -0.22 -3.88
CA SER A 440 -18.51 -1.25 -4.81
C SER A 440 -17.02 -1.50 -4.65
N GLY A 441 -16.65 -2.80 -4.61
CA GLY A 441 -15.26 -3.22 -4.56
C GLY A 441 -14.52 -2.97 -5.86
N ARG A 442 -13.18 -2.92 -5.80
CA ARG A 442 -12.33 -2.89 -6.98
C ARG A 442 -12.13 -4.31 -7.53
N ALA A 443 -12.16 -4.45 -8.86
CA ALA A 443 -11.82 -5.72 -9.48
C ALA A 443 -10.34 -6.08 -9.26
N ALA A 444 -10.03 -7.36 -9.12
CA ALA A 444 -8.65 -7.82 -8.98
C ALA A 444 -7.84 -7.49 -10.24
N GLY A 445 -6.67 -6.85 -10.05
CA GLY A 445 -5.83 -6.35 -11.13
C GLY A 445 -6.21 -4.97 -11.67
N SER A 446 -7.23 -4.30 -11.10
CA SER A 446 -7.48 -2.88 -11.41
C SER A 446 -6.29 -2.00 -11.04
N PRO A 447 -6.00 -0.92 -11.80
CA PRO A 447 -4.91 -0.02 -11.49
C PRO A 447 -5.12 0.62 -10.11
N PHE A 448 -4.07 0.60 -9.30
CA PHE A 448 -3.97 1.29 -8.02
C PHE A 448 -2.96 2.41 -8.14
N GLY A 449 -3.31 3.60 -7.68
CA GLY A 449 -2.39 4.73 -7.63
C GLY A 449 -3.10 6.08 -7.68
N GLY A 450 -2.36 7.11 -7.30
CA GLY A 450 -2.90 8.44 -7.05
C GLY A 450 -2.56 9.48 -8.11
N TYR A 451 -3.25 10.62 -8.00
CA TYR A 451 -2.94 11.87 -8.65
C TYR A 451 -2.20 12.80 -7.67
N LYS A 452 -1.68 13.92 -8.15
CA LYS A 452 -1.05 14.96 -7.33
C LYS A 452 0.07 14.38 -6.44
N GLN A 453 0.10 14.72 -5.14
CA GLN A 453 1.09 14.24 -4.19
C GLN A 453 0.81 12.83 -3.63
N SER A 454 -0.22 12.14 -4.13
CA SER A 454 -0.45 10.74 -3.80
C SER A 454 0.37 9.77 -4.64
N GLY A 455 1.10 10.24 -5.65
CA GLY A 455 2.08 9.39 -6.33
C GLY A 455 2.17 9.58 -7.84
N VAL A 456 3.02 8.74 -8.44
CA VAL A 456 3.30 8.64 -9.87
C VAL A 456 3.35 7.16 -10.22
N GLY A 457 2.77 6.78 -11.35
CA GLY A 457 2.67 5.38 -11.76
C GLY A 457 1.38 4.70 -11.29
N ARG A 458 1.27 3.42 -11.62
CA ARG A 458 0.12 2.56 -11.23
C ARG A 458 0.60 1.16 -10.88
N GLU A 459 0.04 0.59 -9.82
CA GLU A 459 0.27 -0.80 -9.43
C GLU A 459 -0.93 -1.68 -9.81
N GLY A 460 -0.69 -2.98 -9.95
CA GLY A 460 -1.71 -4.00 -10.15
C GLY A 460 -1.96 -4.38 -11.61
N GLY A 461 -2.09 -5.69 -11.87
CA GLY A 461 -2.35 -6.25 -13.20
C GLY A 461 -1.36 -5.78 -14.26
N VAL A 462 -1.85 -5.50 -15.45
CA VAL A 462 -1.04 -5.04 -16.60
C VAL A 462 -0.30 -3.74 -16.28
N TRP A 463 -1.00 -2.76 -15.69
CA TRP A 463 -0.42 -1.46 -15.36
C TRP A 463 0.77 -1.57 -14.39
N GLY A 464 0.70 -2.50 -13.43
CA GLY A 464 1.84 -2.74 -12.54
C GLY A 464 3.04 -3.36 -13.25
N ILE A 465 2.81 -4.23 -14.25
CA ILE A 465 3.89 -4.81 -15.08
C ILE A 465 4.55 -3.72 -15.91
N GLU A 466 3.76 -2.81 -16.51
CA GLU A 466 4.25 -1.71 -17.35
C GLU A 466 5.23 -0.78 -16.63
N GLU A 467 5.10 -0.60 -15.30
CA GLU A 467 6.05 0.21 -14.49
C GLU A 467 7.47 -0.38 -14.43
N PHE A 468 7.64 -1.64 -14.79
CA PHE A 468 8.92 -2.36 -14.81
C PHE A 468 9.40 -2.71 -16.22
N LEU A 469 8.83 -2.07 -17.24
CA LEU A 469 9.17 -2.30 -18.64
C LEU A 469 9.72 -1.05 -19.31
N GLU A 470 10.63 -1.27 -20.24
CA GLU A 470 11.05 -0.29 -21.26
C GLU A 470 10.39 -0.60 -22.58
N ILE A 471 10.11 0.44 -23.36
CA ILE A 471 9.51 0.33 -24.69
C ILE A 471 10.58 0.57 -25.73
N LYS A 472 10.83 -0.44 -26.58
CA LYS A 472 11.80 -0.37 -27.67
C LYS A 472 11.07 -0.35 -29.02
N SER A 473 11.46 0.58 -29.88
CA SER A 473 11.04 0.59 -31.29
C SER A 473 12.10 -0.07 -32.16
N ILE A 474 11.72 -1.05 -32.95
CA ILE A 474 12.62 -1.75 -33.88
C ILE A 474 12.10 -1.55 -35.29
N SER A 475 12.99 -1.15 -36.23
CA SER A 475 12.65 -0.89 -37.63
C SER A 475 13.48 -1.79 -38.55
N GLY A 476 12.87 -2.27 -39.64
CA GLY A 476 13.56 -3.04 -40.69
C GLY A 476 13.60 -4.54 -40.47
N ILE A 477 12.84 -5.06 -39.51
CA ILE A 477 12.63 -6.51 -39.35
C ILE A 477 11.38 -6.88 -40.15
N PHE A 478 11.58 -7.55 -41.26
CA PHE A 478 10.50 -8.10 -42.08
C PHE A 478 10.39 -9.59 -41.78
N GLY A 479 9.15 -10.10 -41.66
CA GLY A 479 8.93 -11.53 -41.46
C GLY A 479 9.55 -12.37 -42.57
N ASP A 480 9.95 -13.60 -42.20
CA ASP A 480 10.49 -14.60 -43.15
C ASP A 480 9.44 -15.02 -44.18
#